data_e6a0431d3447201ab4e5aaa99b8018e3
#
_entry.id   e6a0431d3447201ab4e5aaa99b8018e3
#
_cell.length_a   1.000
_cell.length_b   1.000
_cell.length_c   1.000
_cell.angle_alpha   90.00
_cell.angle_beta   90.00
_cell.angle_gamma   90.00
#
_symmetry.space_group_name_H-M   'P 1'
#
loop_
_entity.id
_entity.type
_entity.pdbx_description
1 polymer ?
#
loop_
_entity_poly.entity_id
_entity_poly.type
_entity_poly.pdbx_seq_one_letter_code
_entity_poly.pdbx_strand_id
1 'polypeptide(L)'
;MFLPFLLFIAGAFVACEEVEEAGKYDNWVPRNEAFIDSIKGKTGDNIVASLEDAEKMEIGTLYAISVPTSGTGVNGTLRPQYVYCKKLWKTDSGAYPLFTEKVSVFYRGTFITGEEFDGNFDGFGATDREIPLPLSDPLSENSPESKWPTVFDSPSEFVVSKVIAGWTWALQYMRVGERWMLYIPWQSGYGASGSSSGDIPGYTSLTFDVCLEGIAD
;
A
#
# COMPACT_ATOMS: atom_id res chain seq x y z
N MET A 1 50.24 3.93 67.27
CA MET A 1 50.43 3.16 66.05
C MET A 1 49.10 3.24 65.31
N PHE A 2 48.95 4.25 64.40
CA PHE A 2 47.72 4.46 63.67
C PHE A 2 47.87 3.83 62.28
N LEU A 3 46.93 2.92 61.92
CA LEU A 3 46.87 2.27 60.63
C LEU A 3 45.84 3.04 59.76
N PRO A 4 46.20 3.54 58.56
CA PRO A 4 45.22 4.19 57.73
C PRO A 4 44.40 3.12 56.94
N PHE A 5 43.08 3.27 57.01
CA PHE A 5 42.10 2.45 56.29
C PHE A 5 41.98 2.98 54.87
N LEU A 6 42.51 2.24 53.92
CA LEU A 6 42.44 2.59 52.49
C LEU A 6 41.06 2.15 51.91
N LEU A 7 40.19 3.13 51.65
CA LEU A 7 38.87 2.88 51.04
C LEU A 7 39.03 2.77 49.53
N PHE A 8 38.90 1.54 48.99
CA PHE A 8 38.83 1.32 47.55
C PHE A 8 37.43 1.62 47.07
N ILE A 9 37.24 2.74 46.34
CA ILE A 9 36.01 3.03 45.60
C ILE A 9 36.13 2.33 44.25
N ALA A 10 35.41 1.18 44.10
CA ALA A 10 35.22 0.55 42.80
C ALA A 10 34.20 1.37 42.03
N GLY A 11 34.66 2.17 41.09
CA GLY A 11 33.82 2.85 40.11
C GLY A 11 33.21 1.81 39.16
N ALA A 12 31.94 1.56 39.29
CA ALA A 12 31.17 0.82 38.28
C ALA A 12 30.99 1.72 37.07
N PHE A 13 31.80 1.51 36.03
CA PHE A 13 31.49 2.05 34.70
C PHE A 13 30.27 1.33 34.15
N VAL A 14 29.10 1.96 34.24
CA VAL A 14 27.96 1.58 33.45
C VAL A 14 28.26 1.99 32.01
N ALA A 15 28.73 1.05 31.19
CA ALA A 15 28.74 1.25 29.75
C ALA A 15 27.28 1.37 29.32
N CYS A 16 26.83 2.57 28.99
CA CYS A 16 25.67 2.72 28.13
C CYS A 16 26.05 2.09 26.79
N GLU A 17 25.54 0.91 26.48
CA GLU A 17 25.49 0.45 25.10
C GLU A 17 24.65 1.50 24.36
N GLU A 18 25.29 2.24 23.45
CA GLU A 18 24.57 3.03 22.46
C GLU A 18 23.71 2.05 21.67
N VAL A 19 22.41 2.10 21.89
CA VAL A 19 21.46 1.38 21.04
C VAL A 19 21.53 2.09 19.69
N GLU A 20 22.22 1.49 18.71
CA GLU A 20 22.17 1.97 17.33
C GLU A 20 20.70 2.07 16.93
N GLU A 21 20.23 3.26 16.57
CA GLU A 21 18.90 3.42 16.02
C GLU A 21 18.81 2.63 14.73
N ALA A 22 17.82 1.74 14.67
CA ALA A 22 17.59 0.89 13.50
C ALA A 22 17.43 1.75 12.24
N GLY A 23 18.26 1.50 11.23
CA GLY A 23 18.19 2.19 9.95
C GLY A 23 16.84 1.97 9.26
N LYS A 24 16.42 2.92 8.43
CA LYS A 24 15.15 2.89 7.69
C LYS A 24 14.90 1.55 6.97
N TYR A 25 15.95 0.99 6.41
CA TYR A 25 15.91 -0.24 5.60
C TYR A 25 16.41 -1.49 6.35
N ASP A 26 16.65 -1.40 7.65
CA ASP A 26 17.03 -2.56 8.45
C ASP A 26 15.90 -3.60 8.45
N ASN A 27 16.28 -4.86 8.20
CA ASN A 27 15.31 -5.96 8.05
C ASN A 27 14.19 -5.66 7.02
N TRP A 28 14.52 -4.93 5.95
CA TRP A 28 13.53 -4.44 4.99
C TRP A 28 12.68 -5.56 4.39
N VAL A 29 13.32 -6.63 3.90
CA VAL A 29 12.60 -7.76 3.29
C VAL A 29 11.63 -8.41 4.27
N PRO A 30 12.06 -8.91 5.46
CA PRO A 30 11.13 -9.54 6.40
C PRO A 30 10.06 -8.59 6.92
N ARG A 31 10.33 -7.28 7.03
CA ARG A 31 9.31 -6.29 7.44
C ARG A 31 8.22 -6.14 6.38
N ASN A 32 8.59 -6.10 5.10
CA ASN A 32 7.64 -6.00 3.98
C ASN A 32 6.82 -7.28 3.84
N GLU A 33 7.44 -8.45 4.01
CA GLU A 33 6.73 -9.73 4.02
C GLU A 33 5.74 -9.83 5.20
N ALA A 34 6.17 -9.49 6.41
CA ALA A 34 5.31 -9.49 7.58
C ALA A 34 4.13 -8.49 7.45
N PHE A 35 4.33 -7.35 6.81
CA PHE A 35 3.28 -6.39 6.52
C PHE A 35 2.20 -7.02 5.62
N ILE A 36 2.59 -7.62 4.50
CA ILE A 36 1.66 -8.29 3.58
C ILE A 36 0.99 -9.51 4.23
N ASP A 37 1.73 -10.31 4.99
CA ASP A 37 1.16 -11.46 5.72
C ASP A 37 0.10 -11.01 6.73
N SER A 38 0.29 -9.88 7.40
CA SER A 38 -0.72 -9.27 8.27
C SER A 38 -1.99 -8.87 7.51
N ILE A 39 -1.84 -8.25 6.32
CA ILE A 39 -2.98 -7.89 5.46
C ILE A 39 -3.70 -9.16 4.99
N LYS A 40 -2.95 -10.15 4.49
CA LYS A 40 -3.48 -11.45 4.06
C LYS A 40 -4.26 -12.15 5.16
N GLY A 41 -3.70 -12.19 6.37
CA GLY A 41 -4.37 -12.80 7.52
C GLY A 41 -5.72 -12.15 7.86
N LYS A 42 -5.82 -10.83 7.69
CA LYS A 42 -7.06 -10.07 7.89
C LYS A 42 -8.05 -10.21 6.73
N THR A 43 -7.57 -10.48 5.51
CA THR A 43 -8.40 -10.67 4.32
C THR A 43 -9.16 -11.99 4.38
N GLY A 44 -8.56 -13.05 4.94
CA GLY A 44 -9.17 -14.37 4.98
C GLY A 44 -9.48 -14.90 3.57
N ASP A 45 -10.68 -15.40 3.39
CA ASP A 45 -11.17 -16.02 2.14
C ASP A 45 -11.91 -15.03 1.21
N ASN A 46 -11.84 -13.73 1.46
CA ASN A 46 -12.51 -12.72 0.65
C ASN A 46 -11.75 -12.52 -0.67
N ILE A 47 -12.14 -13.24 -1.71
CA ILE A 47 -11.51 -13.19 -3.04
C ILE A 47 -12.43 -12.50 -4.04
N VAL A 48 -11.85 -11.60 -4.84
CA VAL A 48 -12.49 -10.97 -6.01
C VAL A 48 -11.94 -11.67 -7.25
N ALA A 49 -12.79 -12.42 -7.95
CA ALA A 49 -12.45 -13.15 -9.16
C ALA A 49 -13.25 -12.68 -10.38
N SER A 50 -14.25 -11.84 -10.18
CA SER A 50 -15.12 -11.32 -11.22
C SER A 50 -15.55 -9.87 -10.92
N LEU A 51 -16.09 -9.18 -11.93
CA LEU A 51 -16.69 -7.86 -11.73
C LEU A 51 -17.90 -7.93 -10.79
N GLU A 52 -18.67 -9.03 -10.83
CA GLU A 52 -19.77 -9.25 -9.89
C GLU A 52 -19.29 -9.32 -8.43
N ASP A 53 -18.13 -9.96 -8.17
CA ASP A 53 -17.53 -9.96 -6.83
C ASP A 53 -17.09 -8.56 -6.43
N ALA A 54 -16.50 -7.80 -7.37
CA ALA A 54 -16.10 -6.43 -7.13
C ALA A 54 -17.28 -5.51 -6.77
N GLU A 55 -18.44 -5.72 -7.39
CA GLU A 55 -19.68 -5.00 -7.07
C GLU A 55 -20.17 -5.29 -5.63
N LYS A 56 -19.99 -6.53 -5.18
CA LYS A 56 -20.41 -6.97 -3.84
C LYS A 56 -19.44 -6.57 -2.73
N MET A 57 -18.27 -6.02 -3.07
CA MET A 57 -17.32 -5.57 -2.05
C MET A 57 -17.92 -4.50 -1.15
N GLU A 58 -17.75 -4.70 0.16
CA GLU A 58 -18.20 -3.76 1.18
C GLU A 58 -17.09 -2.77 1.56
N ILE A 59 -17.48 -1.52 1.85
CA ILE A 59 -16.56 -0.48 2.29
C ILE A 59 -15.83 -0.93 3.57
N GLY A 60 -14.51 -0.74 3.59
CA GLY A 60 -13.66 -1.05 4.74
C GLY A 60 -13.24 -2.52 4.87
N THR A 61 -13.90 -3.43 4.16
CA THR A 61 -13.54 -4.85 4.19
C THR A 61 -12.38 -5.14 3.24
N LEU A 62 -11.43 -5.97 3.69
CA LEU A 62 -10.28 -6.40 2.89
C LEU A 62 -10.66 -7.54 1.95
N TYR A 63 -10.16 -7.45 0.73
CA TYR A 63 -10.31 -8.45 -0.32
C TYR A 63 -8.98 -8.73 -1.00
N ALA A 64 -8.88 -9.87 -1.67
CA ALA A 64 -7.74 -10.26 -2.48
C ALA A 64 -8.15 -10.42 -3.94
N ILE A 65 -7.44 -9.75 -4.85
CA ILE A 65 -7.59 -9.92 -6.30
C ILE A 65 -6.49 -10.86 -6.78
N SER A 66 -6.85 -11.94 -7.49
CA SER A 66 -5.87 -12.85 -8.06
C SER A 66 -5.15 -12.19 -9.24
N VAL A 67 -3.82 -12.17 -9.17
CA VAL A 67 -2.97 -11.68 -10.25
C VAL A 67 -2.45 -12.89 -11.04
N PRO A 68 -2.76 -13.01 -12.34
CA PRO A 68 -2.18 -14.06 -13.17
C PRO A 68 -0.66 -13.93 -13.20
N THR A 69 0.03 -14.99 -12.82
CA THR A 69 1.50 -15.04 -12.84
C THR A 69 1.98 -15.69 -14.13
N SER A 70 2.81 -14.97 -14.88
CA SER A 70 3.59 -15.54 -15.97
C SER A 70 4.92 -16.00 -15.40
N GLY A 71 5.07 -17.30 -15.13
CA GLY A 71 6.35 -17.83 -14.66
C GLY A 71 6.20 -19.18 -13.95
N THR A 72 7.25 -19.98 -13.98
CA THR A 72 7.35 -21.19 -13.18
C THR A 72 7.73 -20.83 -11.75
N GLY A 73 6.84 -21.11 -10.79
CA GLY A 73 7.20 -21.05 -9.39
C GLY A 73 8.35 -22.01 -9.06
N VAL A 74 8.91 -21.89 -7.86
CA VAL A 74 9.90 -22.84 -7.36
C VAL A 74 9.31 -24.25 -7.47
N ASN A 75 10.00 -25.17 -8.14
CA ASN A 75 9.55 -26.53 -8.48
C ASN A 75 8.38 -26.62 -9.48
N GLY A 76 8.20 -25.63 -10.37
CA GLY A 76 7.17 -25.68 -11.42
C GLY A 76 5.73 -25.47 -10.93
N THR A 77 5.52 -25.13 -9.66
CA THR A 77 4.21 -24.85 -9.11
C THR A 77 3.95 -23.35 -9.18
N LEU A 78 2.99 -22.93 -10.01
CA LEU A 78 2.49 -21.56 -10.02
C LEU A 78 1.81 -21.28 -8.67
N ARG A 79 2.34 -20.33 -7.93
CA ARG A 79 1.64 -19.82 -6.74
C ARG A 79 0.79 -18.64 -7.17
N PRO A 80 -0.51 -18.65 -6.88
CA PRO A 80 -1.33 -17.48 -7.14
C PRO A 80 -0.74 -16.28 -6.38
N GLN A 81 -0.55 -15.18 -7.10
CA GLN A 81 -0.21 -13.91 -6.49
C GLN A 81 -1.47 -13.09 -6.30
N TYR A 82 -1.51 -12.33 -5.25
CA TYR A 82 -2.66 -11.51 -4.92
C TYR A 82 -2.24 -10.06 -4.72
N VAL A 83 -3.13 -9.16 -5.10
CA VAL A 83 -3.14 -7.78 -4.64
C VAL A 83 -4.26 -7.66 -3.64
N TYR A 84 -3.98 -7.08 -2.48
CA TYR A 84 -5.00 -6.86 -1.47
C TYR A 84 -5.57 -5.46 -1.60
N CYS A 85 -6.86 -5.32 -1.35
CA CYS A 85 -7.54 -4.04 -1.49
C CYS A 85 -8.70 -3.92 -0.52
N LYS A 86 -9.13 -2.67 -0.31
CA LYS A 86 -10.42 -2.36 0.32
C LYS A 86 -11.01 -1.12 -0.31
N LYS A 87 -12.32 -1.10 -0.49
CA LYS A 87 -13.03 0.12 -0.91
C LYS A 87 -13.05 1.12 0.24
N LEU A 88 -12.70 2.37 -0.05
CA LEU A 88 -12.90 3.51 0.84
C LEU A 88 -14.20 4.25 0.49
N TRP A 89 -14.50 4.28 -0.81
CA TRP A 89 -15.70 4.86 -1.38
C TRP A 89 -16.17 4.03 -2.57
N LYS A 90 -17.48 3.88 -2.73
CA LYS A 90 -18.09 3.17 -3.85
C LYS A 90 -19.13 4.01 -4.55
N THR A 91 -19.36 3.71 -5.81
CA THR A 91 -20.43 4.27 -6.62
C THR A 91 -21.25 3.13 -7.25
N ASP A 92 -22.52 3.40 -7.48
CA ASP A 92 -23.43 2.46 -8.17
C ASP A 92 -23.40 2.65 -9.69
N SER A 93 -22.65 3.63 -10.19
CA SER A 93 -22.52 3.97 -11.61
C SER A 93 -21.04 4.18 -11.97
N GLY A 94 -20.75 4.15 -13.24
CA GLY A 94 -19.39 4.31 -13.76
C GLY A 94 -18.92 3.06 -14.50
N ALA A 95 -18.09 3.26 -15.52
CA ALA A 95 -17.50 2.18 -16.31
C ALA A 95 -16.33 1.53 -15.56
N TYR A 96 -16.01 0.29 -15.93
CA TYR A 96 -14.77 -0.39 -15.57
C TYR A 96 -13.74 -0.19 -16.67
N PRO A 97 -12.52 0.24 -16.36
CA PRO A 97 -11.47 0.38 -17.36
C PRO A 97 -11.08 -0.95 -17.99
N LEU A 98 -10.85 -0.93 -19.28
CA LEU A 98 -10.27 -2.07 -19.99
C LEU A 98 -8.74 -2.05 -19.91
N PHE A 99 -8.12 -3.19 -20.09
CA PHE A 99 -6.67 -3.37 -20.05
C PHE A 99 -5.89 -2.40 -20.95
N THR A 100 -6.45 -2.01 -22.09
CA THR A 100 -5.82 -1.13 -23.10
C THR A 100 -6.16 0.34 -22.95
N GLU A 101 -7.10 0.67 -22.07
CA GLU A 101 -7.57 2.04 -21.91
C GLU A 101 -6.61 2.88 -21.06
N LYS A 102 -6.72 4.19 -21.21
CA LYS A 102 -6.07 5.17 -20.38
C LYS A 102 -7.04 5.62 -19.28
N VAL A 103 -6.55 5.78 -18.08
CA VAL A 103 -7.33 6.23 -16.92
C VAL A 103 -6.74 7.49 -16.35
N SER A 104 -7.61 8.33 -15.77
CA SER A 104 -7.28 9.50 -14.97
C SER A 104 -7.46 9.16 -13.50
N VAL A 105 -6.41 9.34 -12.69
CA VAL A 105 -6.41 8.92 -11.29
C VAL A 105 -5.74 9.95 -10.38
N PHE A 106 -6.31 10.13 -9.18
CA PHE A 106 -5.58 10.66 -8.05
C PHE A 106 -5.02 9.49 -7.24
N TYR A 107 -3.80 9.63 -6.75
CA TYR A 107 -3.18 8.58 -5.97
C TYR A 107 -2.14 9.11 -4.99
N ARG A 108 -1.94 8.34 -3.92
CA ARG A 108 -0.82 8.49 -3.00
C ARG A 108 -0.17 7.14 -2.76
N GLY A 109 1.12 7.03 -3.05
CA GLY A 109 1.93 5.83 -2.84
C GLY A 109 2.82 5.97 -1.61
N THR A 110 2.75 5.03 -0.66
CA THR A 110 3.58 5.02 0.54
C THR A 110 4.26 3.68 0.76
N PHE A 111 5.45 3.74 1.36
CA PHE A 111 6.13 2.58 1.93
C PHE A 111 5.41 2.08 3.18
N ILE A 112 5.77 0.89 3.66
CA ILE A 112 5.27 0.32 4.92
C ILE A 112 5.56 1.21 6.15
N THR A 113 6.51 2.13 6.02
CA THR A 113 6.86 3.14 7.03
C THR A 113 5.92 4.34 7.06
N GLY A 114 5.02 4.45 6.07
CA GLY A 114 4.14 5.61 5.86
C GLY A 114 4.77 6.75 5.08
N GLU A 115 6.06 6.67 4.76
CA GLU A 115 6.73 7.65 3.91
C GLU A 115 6.20 7.56 2.49
N GLU A 116 5.83 8.70 1.94
CA GLU A 116 5.40 8.85 0.56
C GLU A 116 6.59 8.73 -0.39
N PHE A 117 6.40 7.97 -1.48
CA PHE A 117 7.38 7.89 -2.55
C PHE A 117 6.87 8.46 -3.88
N ASP A 118 5.55 8.57 -4.04
CA ASP A 118 4.93 9.11 -5.24
C ASP A 118 3.46 9.47 -4.95
N GLY A 119 2.93 10.52 -5.61
CA GLY A 119 1.54 10.91 -5.43
C GLY A 119 1.20 12.24 -6.09
N ASN A 120 -0.10 12.53 -6.16
CA ASN A 120 -0.64 13.77 -6.70
C ASN A 120 -1.78 14.35 -5.86
N PHE A 121 -2.05 13.78 -4.68
CA PHE A 121 -2.95 14.33 -3.66
C PHE A 121 -2.62 13.80 -2.26
N ASP A 122 -3.09 14.48 -1.21
CA ASP A 122 -2.88 14.06 0.19
C ASP A 122 -3.90 13.01 0.63
N GLY A 123 -3.72 11.78 0.14
CA GLY A 123 -4.54 10.63 0.50
C GLY A 123 -4.08 9.93 1.79
N PHE A 124 -4.58 8.70 2.00
CA PHE A 124 -4.17 7.82 3.10
C PHE A 124 -2.92 7.02 2.72
N GLY A 125 -2.18 6.58 3.72
CA GLY A 125 -0.98 5.77 3.54
C GLY A 125 -0.95 4.52 4.41
N ALA A 126 0.14 3.77 4.37
CA ALA A 126 0.31 2.49 5.08
C ALA A 126 0.17 2.59 6.60
N THR A 127 0.43 3.75 7.19
CA THR A 127 0.38 3.99 8.63
C THR A 127 -0.93 4.60 9.12
N ASP A 128 -1.83 4.98 8.22
CA ASP A 128 -3.16 5.47 8.59
C ASP A 128 -4.02 4.30 9.09
N ARG A 129 -4.02 4.09 10.41
CA ARG A 129 -4.70 2.96 11.06
C ARG A 129 -6.20 3.15 11.16
N GLU A 130 -6.64 4.39 11.29
CA GLU A 130 -8.03 4.79 11.48
C GLU A 130 -8.48 5.67 10.32
N ILE A 131 -8.92 5.04 9.24
CA ILE A 131 -9.59 5.74 8.15
C ILE A 131 -11.05 5.88 8.55
N PRO A 132 -11.63 7.11 8.51
CA PRO A 132 -13.02 7.35 8.92
C PRO A 132 -14.00 6.75 7.89
N LEU A 133 -14.33 5.47 8.04
CA LEU A 133 -15.22 4.77 7.11
C LEU A 133 -16.65 4.65 7.65
N PRO A 134 -17.66 4.84 6.78
CA PRO A 134 -17.55 5.27 5.39
C PRO A 134 -17.02 6.70 5.28
N LEU A 135 -16.29 7.00 4.20
CA LEU A 135 -15.85 8.38 3.95
C LEU A 135 -17.08 9.29 3.80
N SER A 136 -16.94 10.54 4.24
CA SER A 136 -17.94 11.57 3.93
C SER A 136 -17.96 11.86 2.43
N ASP A 137 -19.12 12.25 1.89
CA ASP A 137 -19.26 12.68 0.50
C ASP A 137 -18.23 13.78 0.18
N PRO A 138 -17.49 13.71 -0.94
CA PRO A 138 -16.52 14.72 -1.33
C PRO A 138 -17.11 16.12 -1.50
N LEU A 139 -18.42 16.21 -1.75
CA LEU A 139 -19.14 17.49 -1.87
C LEU A 139 -19.66 18.01 -0.51
N SER A 140 -19.44 17.26 0.58
CA SER A 140 -19.83 17.68 1.92
C SER A 140 -18.82 18.68 2.50
N GLU A 141 -19.31 19.71 3.18
CA GLU A 141 -18.47 20.66 3.92
C GLU A 141 -17.66 20.00 5.06
N ASN A 142 -18.06 18.80 5.50
CA ASN A 142 -17.42 18.01 6.55
C ASN A 142 -16.49 16.90 6.01
N SER A 143 -15.93 17.09 4.83
CA SER A 143 -15.05 16.09 4.18
C SER A 143 -13.55 16.19 4.45
N PRO A 144 -12.97 17.17 5.19
CA PRO A 144 -11.51 17.28 5.35
C PRO A 144 -10.85 16.03 5.92
N GLU A 145 -11.51 15.35 6.87
CA GLU A 145 -11.01 14.10 7.47
C GLU A 145 -10.96 12.94 6.46
N SER A 146 -11.74 13.03 5.39
CA SER A 146 -11.79 12.04 4.32
C SER A 146 -10.68 12.24 3.28
N LYS A 147 -9.90 13.32 3.37
CA LYS A 147 -8.75 13.60 2.51
C LYS A 147 -9.05 13.41 1.03
N TRP A 148 -10.15 13.98 0.52
CA TRP A 148 -10.45 13.95 -0.91
C TRP A 148 -9.50 14.83 -1.70
N PRO A 149 -9.24 14.53 -3.00
CA PRO A 149 -8.57 15.45 -3.89
C PRO A 149 -9.24 16.80 -3.88
N THR A 150 -8.47 17.86 -3.90
CA THR A 150 -8.90 19.25 -3.86
C THR A 150 -8.83 19.90 -5.25
N VAL A 151 -9.34 21.10 -5.39
CA VAL A 151 -9.23 21.89 -6.63
C VAL A 151 -7.79 22.28 -7.00
N PHE A 152 -6.84 22.06 -6.10
CA PHE A 152 -5.41 22.32 -6.32
C PHE A 152 -4.66 21.07 -6.78
N ASP A 153 -5.27 19.89 -6.65
CA ASP A 153 -4.70 18.64 -7.09
C ASP A 153 -5.02 18.42 -8.58
N SER A 154 -4.18 17.68 -9.26
CA SER A 154 -4.38 17.32 -10.66
C SER A 154 -4.20 15.84 -10.85
N PRO A 155 -5.12 15.14 -11.52
CA PRO A 155 -5.00 13.71 -11.75
C PRO A 155 -3.89 13.42 -12.74
N SER A 156 -3.33 12.22 -12.64
CA SER A 156 -2.36 11.69 -13.60
C SER A 156 -3.03 10.66 -14.51
N GLU A 157 -2.57 10.63 -15.77
CA GLU A 157 -3.08 9.67 -16.75
C GLU A 157 -2.13 8.50 -16.93
N PHE A 158 -2.67 7.27 -16.90
CA PHE A 158 -1.92 6.05 -17.11
C PHE A 158 -2.67 5.08 -18.03
N VAL A 159 -1.95 4.40 -18.91
CA VAL A 159 -2.50 3.25 -19.63
C VAL A 159 -2.51 2.07 -18.67
N VAL A 160 -3.67 1.42 -18.48
CA VAL A 160 -3.88 0.34 -17.50
C VAL A 160 -2.85 -0.79 -17.64
N SER A 161 -2.46 -1.13 -18.86
CA SER A 161 -1.47 -2.18 -19.15
C SER A 161 0.00 -1.74 -18.99
N LYS A 162 0.29 -0.49 -18.65
CA LYS A 162 1.66 0.06 -18.57
C LYS A 162 2.10 0.41 -17.15
N VAL A 163 1.26 0.19 -16.17
CA VAL A 163 1.58 0.36 -14.75
C VAL A 163 2.03 -0.98 -14.13
N ILE A 164 2.44 -0.97 -12.85
CA ILE A 164 2.80 -2.18 -12.13
C ILE A 164 1.63 -3.18 -12.09
N ALA A 165 1.93 -4.47 -12.05
CA ALA A 165 0.91 -5.53 -12.15
C ALA A 165 -0.22 -5.37 -11.12
N GLY A 166 0.11 -4.94 -9.90
CA GLY A 166 -0.88 -4.67 -8.86
C GLY A 166 -1.93 -3.66 -9.26
N TRP A 167 -1.52 -2.57 -9.89
CA TRP A 167 -2.44 -1.55 -10.41
C TRP A 167 -3.23 -2.04 -11.61
N THR A 168 -2.54 -2.68 -12.58
CA THR A 168 -3.18 -3.23 -13.79
C THR A 168 -4.38 -4.10 -13.43
N TRP A 169 -4.26 -4.95 -12.42
CA TRP A 169 -5.35 -5.83 -12.02
C TRP A 169 -6.39 -5.13 -11.16
N ALA A 170 -6.00 -4.27 -10.23
CA ALA A 170 -6.94 -3.55 -9.39
C ALA A 170 -7.84 -2.60 -10.21
N LEU A 171 -7.25 -1.82 -11.13
CA LEU A 171 -7.99 -0.83 -11.93
C LEU A 171 -9.10 -1.45 -12.77
N GLN A 172 -8.93 -2.67 -13.28
CA GLN A 172 -9.96 -3.36 -14.05
C GLN A 172 -11.18 -3.80 -13.22
N TYR A 173 -11.05 -3.81 -11.88
CA TYR A 173 -12.13 -4.08 -10.94
C TYR A 173 -12.69 -2.83 -10.26
N MET A 174 -12.07 -1.67 -10.46
CA MET A 174 -12.56 -0.40 -9.96
C MET A 174 -13.54 0.24 -10.94
N ARG A 175 -14.66 0.76 -10.46
CA ARG A 175 -15.51 1.65 -11.25
C ARG A 175 -14.96 3.07 -11.23
N VAL A 176 -15.12 3.79 -12.31
CA VAL A 176 -14.94 5.25 -12.33
C VAL A 176 -15.76 5.87 -11.21
N GLY A 177 -15.14 6.72 -10.40
CA GLY A 177 -15.72 7.34 -9.22
C GLY A 177 -15.47 6.58 -7.90
N GLU A 178 -14.87 5.39 -7.94
CA GLU A 178 -14.50 4.65 -6.73
C GLU A 178 -13.12 5.07 -6.19
N ARG A 179 -12.94 4.88 -4.87
CA ARG A 179 -11.67 5.07 -4.19
C ARG A 179 -11.31 3.85 -3.37
N TRP A 180 -10.10 3.34 -3.59
CA TRP A 180 -9.63 2.10 -2.97
C TRP A 180 -8.26 2.27 -2.33
N MET A 181 -8.03 1.59 -1.19
CA MET A 181 -6.67 1.29 -0.73
C MET A 181 -6.20 0.01 -1.37
N LEU A 182 -4.99 0.05 -1.92
CA LEU A 182 -4.30 -1.12 -2.48
C LEU A 182 -3.08 -1.46 -1.63
N TYR A 183 -2.88 -2.74 -1.36
CA TYR A 183 -1.68 -3.26 -0.71
C TYR A 183 -1.04 -4.26 -1.66
N ILE A 184 0.06 -3.86 -2.25
CA ILE A 184 0.69 -4.56 -3.37
C ILE A 184 1.96 -5.24 -2.89
N PRO A 185 2.02 -6.60 -2.86
CA PRO A 185 3.24 -7.32 -2.59
C PRO A 185 4.32 -6.97 -3.63
N TRP A 186 5.59 -7.01 -3.21
CA TRP A 186 6.72 -6.65 -4.06
C TRP A 186 6.74 -7.38 -5.41
N GLN A 187 6.22 -8.62 -5.49
CA GLN A 187 6.14 -9.42 -6.72
C GLN A 187 5.22 -8.79 -7.77
N SER A 188 4.19 -8.08 -7.33
CA SER A 188 3.23 -7.36 -8.19
C SER A 188 3.53 -5.87 -8.30
N GLY A 189 4.61 -5.42 -7.66
CA GLY A 189 5.19 -4.08 -7.72
C GLY A 189 6.45 -4.05 -8.58
N TYR A 190 7.55 -3.61 -7.99
CA TYR A 190 8.86 -3.46 -8.68
C TYR A 190 9.80 -4.65 -8.49
N GLY A 191 9.34 -5.75 -7.92
CA GLY A 191 10.09 -7.00 -7.81
C GLY A 191 11.26 -6.94 -6.82
N ALA A 192 12.17 -7.91 -6.99
CA ALA A 192 13.36 -8.03 -6.15
C ALA A 192 14.42 -6.96 -6.42
N SER A 193 14.38 -6.33 -7.60
CA SER A 193 15.36 -5.31 -8.01
C SER A 193 14.97 -3.89 -7.61
N GLY A 194 13.70 -3.64 -7.32
CA GLY A 194 13.20 -2.28 -7.09
C GLY A 194 12.95 -1.49 -8.37
N SER A 195 12.71 -0.17 -8.25
CA SER A 195 12.50 0.70 -9.39
C SER A 195 13.81 0.99 -10.14
N SER A 196 13.72 1.24 -11.45
CA SER A 196 14.88 1.58 -12.27
C SER A 196 15.51 2.93 -11.92
N SER A 197 14.74 3.84 -11.31
CA SER A 197 15.24 5.11 -10.76
C SER A 197 16.05 4.93 -9.47
N GLY A 198 15.86 3.80 -8.77
CA GLY A 198 16.49 3.53 -7.47
C GLY A 198 15.72 4.09 -6.26
N ASP A 199 14.61 4.81 -6.49
CA ASP A 199 13.83 5.44 -5.40
C ASP A 199 13.04 4.42 -4.58
N ILE A 200 12.70 3.27 -5.19
CA ILE A 200 11.99 2.17 -4.53
C ILE A 200 12.95 0.98 -4.43
N PRO A 201 13.39 0.60 -3.22
CA PRO A 201 14.24 -0.56 -3.01
C PRO A 201 13.62 -1.87 -3.48
N GLY A 202 14.44 -2.88 -3.76
CA GLY A 202 13.95 -4.23 -4.03
C GLY A 202 13.16 -4.82 -2.84
N TYR A 203 12.26 -5.75 -3.13
CA TYR A 203 11.39 -6.42 -2.16
C TYR A 203 10.45 -5.46 -1.39
N THR A 204 10.14 -4.31 -1.98
CA THR A 204 9.26 -3.32 -1.36
C THR A 204 7.80 -3.60 -1.65
N SER A 205 7.02 -3.83 -0.61
CA SER A 205 5.56 -3.84 -0.68
C SER A 205 5.06 -2.40 -0.65
N LEU A 206 4.07 -2.12 -1.48
CA LEU A 206 3.57 -0.77 -1.72
C LEU A 206 2.14 -0.62 -1.23
N THR A 207 1.83 0.50 -0.63
CA THR A 207 0.46 0.87 -0.30
C THR A 207 0.07 2.08 -1.12
N PHE A 208 -1.10 2.00 -1.77
CA PHE A 208 -1.65 3.12 -2.52
C PHE A 208 -3.07 3.43 -2.10
N ASP A 209 -3.37 4.69 -1.96
CA ASP A 209 -4.72 5.24 -1.99
C ASP A 209 -4.98 5.69 -3.42
N VAL A 210 -5.99 5.14 -4.07
CA VAL A 210 -6.29 5.38 -5.49
C VAL A 210 -7.74 5.83 -5.63
N CYS A 211 -7.94 7.01 -6.22
CA CYS A 211 -9.23 7.51 -6.64
C CYS A 211 -9.30 7.48 -8.16
N LEU A 212 -10.14 6.59 -8.72
CA LEU A 212 -10.31 6.47 -10.16
C LEU A 212 -11.30 7.53 -10.64
N GLU A 213 -10.79 8.61 -11.23
CA GLU A 213 -11.60 9.75 -11.66
C GLU A 213 -12.32 9.48 -12.98
N GLY A 214 -11.63 8.87 -13.95
CA GLY A 214 -12.18 8.67 -15.28
C GLY A 214 -11.40 7.73 -16.17
N ILE A 215 -12.00 7.43 -17.32
CA ILE A 215 -11.34 6.84 -18.48
C ILE A 215 -11.04 7.99 -19.42
N ALA A 216 -9.75 8.16 -19.75
CA ALA A 216 -9.29 9.22 -20.64
C ALA A 216 -9.37 8.78 -22.10
N ASP A 217 -9.64 9.72 -23.00
CA ASP A 217 -9.70 9.48 -24.44
C ASP A 217 -8.31 9.22 -25.09
#